data_6caa8f12f9273daa58b52b8e553d9f29
#
_entry.id   6caa8f12f9273daa58b52b8e553d9f29
#
_cell.length_a   1.000
_cell.length_b   1.000
_cell.length_c   1.000
_cell.angle_alpha   90.00
_cell.angle_beta   90.00
_cell.angle_gamma   90.00
#
_symmetry.space_group_name_H-M   'P 1'
#
loop_
_entity.id
_entity.type
_entity.pdbx_description
1 polymer ?
#
loop_
_entity_poly.entity_id
_entity_poly.type
_entity_poly.pdbx_seq_one_letter_code
_entity_poly.pdbx_strand_id
1 'polypeptide(L)'
;MKTRHLGNSGSLISEVGVGTWQFGGDWGEVTESEALKTLGAAVDAGINFFDTADVYGVGRSESLIGKFLKTSKAKVFVATKLIRFPEPGWPENVSWDAFRKHTENSLQRLGLEALDLTQLHCPPFEVLKKGEVFEWLRLLKKDGKIKNFGVSVETVEEGLFCLRQEGMASLQIIFNIFRQKPIDDLLAQAKAKGVGIIVRLPLASGLLAGKYKKETQFAPQDHRTYNRDGQAFNVGETFAGLPFEKGVELADKLKAMVPAGMTL
;
A
#
# COMPACT_ATOMS: atom_id res chain seq x y z
N MET A 1 -4.01 1.74 20.58
CA MET A 1 -3.78 2.32 19.23
C MET A 1 -4.79 3.43 18.99
N LYS A 2 -4.37 4.58 18.42
CA LYS A 2 -5.32 5.63 18.00
C LYS A 2 -5.98 5.25 16.69
N THR A 3 -7.22 5.70 16.49
CA THR A 3 -7.99 5.45 15.27
C THR A 3 -8.47 6.77 14.65
N ARG A 4 -8.73 6.76 13.35
CA ARG A 4 -9.30 7.89 12.60
C ARG A 4 -10.18 7.40 11.45
N HIS A 5 -11.05 8.24 10.97
CA HIS A 5 -11.82 7.95 9.77
C HIS A 5 -10.92 7.96 8.53
N LEU A 6 -11.06 6.97 7.67
CA LEU A 6 -10.42 6.97 6.36
C LEU A 6 -11.24 7.84 5.41
N GLY A 7 -10.97 9.13 5.42
CA GLY A 7 -11.75 10.10 4.66
C GLY A 7 -13.25 9.94 4.90
N ASN A 8 -14.04 10.03 3.84
CA ASN A 8 -15.50 9.84 3.86
C ASN A 8 -15.93 8.38 3.58
N SER A 9 -15.03 7.40 3.77
CA SER A 9 -15.35 5.98 3.55
C SER A 9 -16.36 5.41 4.57
N GLY A 10 -16.62 6.12 5.66
CA GLY A 10 -17.41 5.63 6.79
C GLY A 10 -16.66 4.65 7.70
N SER A 11 -15.40 4.34 7.40
CA SER A 11 -14.61 3.35 8.14
C SER A 11 -13.67 4.01 9.13
N LEU A 12 -13.65 3.47 10.37
CA LEU A 12 -12.73 3.86 11.43
C LEU A 12 -11.56 2.87 11.47
N ILE A 13 -10.37 3.34 11.12
CA ILE A 13 -9.16 2.52 11.04
C ILE A 13 -8.09 3.01 12.00
N SER A 14 -7.16 2.13 12.38
CA SER A 14 -5.98 2.51 13.16
C SER A 14 -5.07 3.43 12.36
N GLU A 15 -4.43 4.40 13.05
CA GLU A 15 -3.50 5.35 12.42
C GLU A 15 -2.27 4.66 11.81
N VAL A 16 -1.90 3.50 12.36
CA VAL A 16 -0.87 2.63 11.83
C VAL A 16 -1.53 1.39 11.23
N GLY A 17 -1.16 1.04 10.00
CA GLY A 17 -1.59 -0.17 9.33
C GLY A 17 -0.44 -1.17 9.17
N VAL A 18 -0.79 -2.43 8.91
CA VAL A 18 0.19 -3.46 8.51
C VAL A 18 0.24 -3.52 6.99
N GLY A 19 1.38 -3.16 6.41
CA GLY A 19 1.69 -3.49 5.02
C GLY A 19 2.17 -4.94 4.91
N THR A 20 1.66 -5.66 3.93
CA THR A 20 1.92 -7.10 3.79
C THR A 20 2.67 -7.46 2.51
N TRP A 21 3.34 -6.51 1.90
CA TRP A 21 4.19 -6.75 0.74
C TRP A 21 5.28 -7.81 1.05
N GLN A 22 5.83 -7.76 2.26
CA GLN A 22 6.82 -8.73 2.75
C GLN A 22 6.32 -10.17 2.68
N PHE A 23 5.03 -10.41 2.80
CA PHE A 23 4.45 -11.76 2.71
C PHE A 23 4.49 -12.32 1.28
N GLY A 24 4.70 -11.45 0.28
CA GLY A 24 4.91 -11.84 -1.12
C GLY A 24 6.28 -12.41 -1.44
N GLY A 25 7.29 -12.14 -0.61
CA GLY A 25 8.66 -12.62 -0.80
C GLY A 25 9.66 -11.57 -1.29
N ASP A 26 9.23 -10.38 -1.72
CA ASP A 26 10.11 -9.31 -2.26
C ASP A 26 11.00 -8.62 -1.21
N TRP A 27 10.92 -9.05 0.04
CA TRP A 27 11.72 -8.57 1.18
C TRP A 27 12.50 -9.69 1.87
N GLY A 28 12.67 -10.82 1.19
CA GLY A 28 13.18 -12.06 1.73
C GLY A 28 12.06 -13.06 2.05
N GLU A 29 12.44 -14.26 2.45
CA GLU A 29 11.49 -15.32 2.76
C GLU A 29 10.77 -15.06 4.09
N VAL A 30 9.44 -15.17 4.06
CA VAL A 30 8.56 -15.13 5.24
C VAL A 30 7.70 -16.38 5.23
N THR A 31 7.79 -17.19 6.27
CA THR A 31 6.96 -18.38 6.43
C THR A 31 5.51 -18.04 6.76
N GLU A 32 4.58 -18.95 6.47
CA GLU A 32 3.17 -18.79 6.84
C GLU A 32 3.01 -18.55 8.35
N SER A 33 3.72 -19.31 9.19
CA SER A 33 3.67 -19.17 10.65
C SER A 33 4.10 -17.77 11.11
N GLU A 34 5.15 -17.21 10.53
CA GLU A 34 5.61 -15.85 10.85
C GLU A 34 4.61 -14.79 10.40
N ALA A 35 4.04 -14.94 9.20
CA ALA A 35 3.02 -14.04 8.71
C ALA A 35 1.78 -14.02 9.64
N LEU A 36 1.25 -15.19 10.01
CA LEU A 36 0.09 -15.30 10.90
C LEU A 36 0.39 -14.75 12.30
N LYS A 37 1.59 -15.01 12.86
CA LYS A 37 2.03 -14.41 14.13
C LYS A 37 2.12 -12.89 14.06
N THR A 38 2.63 -12.35 12.95
CA THR A 38 2.73 -10.90 12.72
C THR A 38 1.35 -10.26 12.69
N LEU A 39 0.39 -10.85 11.96
CA LEU A 39 -0.98 -10.35 11.90
C LEU A 39 -1.66 -10.41 13.27
N GLY A 40 -1.45 -11.50 14.03
CA GLY A 40 -1.97 -11.63 15.40
C GLY A 40 -1.42 -10.56 16.33
N ALA A 41 -0.11 -10.39 16.36
CA ALA A 41 0.55 -9.36 17.18
C ALA A 41 0.09 -7.93 16.81
N ALA A 42 -0.17 -7.67 15.53
CA ALA A 42 -0.71 -6.39 15.09
C ALA A 42 -2.12 -6.14 15.65
N VAL A 43 -3.00 -7.13 15.58
CA VAL A 43 -4.35 -7.04 16.15
C VAL A 43 -4.31 -6.87 17.68
N ASP A 44 -3.44 -7.61 18.37
CA ASP A 44 -3.25 -7.49 19.82
C ASP A 44 -2.75 -6.10 20.22
N ALA A 45 -1.98 -5.44 19.35
CA ALA A 45 -1.55 -4.05 19.50
C ALA A 45 -2.66 -3.02 19.16
N GLY A 46 -3.85 -3.47 18.74
CA GLY A 46 -4.99 -2.64 18.37
C GLY A 46 -4.95 -2.11 16.94
N ILE A 47 -4.14 -2.71 16.05
CA ILE A 47 -4.15 -2.41 14.62
C ILE A 47 -5.31 -3.16 13.96
N ASN A 48 -6.16 -2.43 13.24
CA ASN A 48 -7.29 -2.98 12.50
C ASN A 48 -7.27 -2.64 11.01
N PHE A 49 -6.12 -2.25 10.47
CA PHE A 49 -5.94 -1.87 9.08
C PHE A 49 -4.81 -2.68 8.44
N PHE A 50 -5.13 -3.50 7.43
CA PHE A 50 -4.17 -4.28 6.66
C PHE A 50 -4.15 -3.81 5.21
N ASP A 51 -2.96 -3.52 4.69
CA ASP A 51 -2.73 -3.14 3.29
C ASP A 51 -2.00 -4.27 2.56
N THR A 52 -2.64 -4.79 1.53
CA THR A 52 -2.14 -5.86 0.67
C THR A 52 -2.29 -5.51 -0.80
N ALA A 53 -2.00 -6.44 -1.71
CA ALA A 53 -2.29 -6.39 -3.13
C ALA A 53 -2.40 -7.80 -3.71
N ASP A 54 -3.15 -7.92 -4.80
CA ASP A 54 -3.29 -9.16 -5.57
C ASP A 54 -1.94 -9.69 -6.09
N VAL A 55 -1.04 -8.78 -6.49
CA VAL A 55 0.29 -9.11 -7.02
C VAL A 55 1.29 -9.58 -5.95
N TYR A 56 1.08 -9.28 -4.66
CA TYR A 56 2.04 -9.64 -3.62
C TYR A 56 2.16 -11.16 -3.45
N GLY A 57 3.26 -11.72 -3.99
CA GLY A 57 3.47 -13.15 -4.10
C GLY A 57 2.39 -13.85 -4.95
N VAL A 58 1.86 -13.15 -5.95
CA VAL A 58 0.82 -13.66 -6.87
C VAL A 58 -0.39 -14.21 -6.08
N GLY A 59 -0.91 -13.39 -5.16
CA GLY A 59 -2.06 -13.74 -4.31
C GLY A 59 -1.71 -14.37 -2.97
N ARG A 60 -0.43 -14.71 -2.71
CA ARG A 60 0.01 -15.34 -1.46
C ARG A 60 -0.32 -14.46 -0.24
N SER A 61 -0.05 -13.16 -0.32
CA SER A 61 -0.32 -12.21 0.76
C SER A 61 -1.82 -12.17 1.12
N GLU A 62 -2.70 -12.05 0.13
CA GLU A 62 -4.15 -12.08 0.35
C GLU A 62 -4.61 -13.42 0.95
N SER A 63 -4.06 -14.55 0.49
CA SER A 63 -4.37 -15.89 1.01
C SER A 63 -3.97 -16.06 2.47
N LEU A 64 -2.83 -15.50 2.89
CA LEU A 64 -2.39 -15.50 4.29
C LEU A 64 -3.30 -14.65 5.19
N ILE A 65 -3.71 -13.48 4.69
CA ILE A 65 -4.70 -12.64 5.39
C ILE A 65 -6.03 -13.39 5.51
N GLY A 66 -6.52 -14.01 4.43
CA GLY A 66 -7.77 -14.80 4.44
C GLY A 66 -7.73 -15.95 5.46
N LYS A 67 -6.62 -16.69 5.55
CA LYS A 67 -6.42 -17.71 6.59
C LYS A 67 -6.49 -17.11 8.00
N PHE A 68 -5.83 -15.97 8.21
CA PHE A 68 -5.89 -15.26 9.49
C PHE A 68 -7.31 -14.83 9.83
N LEU A 69 -8.03 -14.19 8.92
CA LEU A 69 -9.39 -13.71 9.13
C LEU A 69 -10.37 -14.85 9.46
N LYS A 70 -10.19 -16.02 8.83
CA LYS A 70 -11.02 -17.22 9.08
C LYS A 70 -10.90 -17.74 10.52
N THR A 71 -9.73 -17.60 11.12
CA THR A 71 -9.44 -18.12 12.48
C THR A 71 -9.54 -17.03 13.55
N SER A 72 -9.34 -15.77 13.17
CA SER A 72 -9.42 -14.61 14.06
C SER A 72 -10.86 -14.08 14.14
N LYS A 73 -11.27 -13.66 15.33
CA LYS A 73 -12.53 -12.91 15.54
C LYS A 73 -12.36 -11.40 15.36
N ALA A 74 -11.18 -10.95 14.99
CA ALA A 74 -10.85 -9.53 14.86
C ALA A 74 -11.58 -8.90 13.66
N LYS A 75 -12.14 -7.72 13.89
CA LYS A 75 -12.68 -6.88 12.80
C LYS A 75 -11.54 -6.07 12.21
N VAL A 76 -11.09 -6.48 11.05
CA VAL A 76 -9.98 -5.84 10.32
C VAL A 76 -10.51 -5.26 9.02
N PHE A 77 -10.11 -4.03 8.72
CA PHE A 77 -10.34 -3.38 7.44
C PHE A 77 -9.19 -3.76 6.49
N VAL A 78 -9.52 -4.37 5.36
CA VAL A 78 -8.52 -4.83 4.38
C VAL A 78 -8.55 -3.95 3.14
N ALA A 79 -7.44 -3.29 2.85
CA ALA A 79 -7.19 -2.61 1.59
C ALA A 79 -6.38 -3.53 0.68
N THR A 80 -6.91 -3.86 -0.50
CA THR A 80 -6.15 -4.57 -1.54
C THR A 80 -6.03 -3.73 -2.81
N LYS A 81 -5.33 -4.24 -3.82
CA LYS A 81 -5.04 -3.50 -5.05
C LYS A 81 -5.22 -4.37 -6.27
N LEU A 82 -5.52 -3.73 -7.41
CA LEU A 82 -5.71 -4.31 -8.73
C LEU A 82 -4.70 -3.74 -9.73
N ILE A 83 -4.67 -4.34 -10.94
CA ILE A 83 -4.00 -3.82 -12.16
C ILE A 83 -2.55 -4.26 -12.34
N ARG A 84 -1.92 -4.89 -11.33
CA ARG A 84 -0.53 -5.40 -11.47
C ARG A 84 -0.45 -6.92 -11.50
N PHE A 85 -1.56 -7.63 -11.42
CA PHE A 85 -1.54 -9.10 -11.48
C PHE A 85 -1.02 -9.59 -12.85
N PRO A 86 -0.17 -10.62 -12.88
CA PRO A 86 0.54 -11.00 -14.11
C PRO A 86 -0.29 -11.80 -15.13
N GLU A 87 -1.50 -12.28 -14.77
CA GLU A 87 -2.34 -13.09 -15.66
C GLU A 87 -3.82 -12.67 -15.68
N PRO A 88 -4.29 -11.96 -16.72
CA PRO A 88 -3.48 -11.35 -17.76
C PRO A 88 -2.60 -10.24 -17.22
N GLY A 89 -1.39 -10.10 -17.78
CA GLY A 89 -0.47 -9.03 -17.45
C GLY A 89 -0.82 -7.72 -18.17
N TRP A 90 0.07 -6.77 -18.06
CA TRP A 90 -0.03 -5.49 -18.78
C TRP A 90 0.19 -5.69 -20.29
N PRO A 91 -0.61 -5.05 -21.17
CA PRO A 91 -1.71 -4.10 -20.87
C PRO A 91 -3.10 -4.75 -20.72
N GLU A 92 -3.26 -6.04 -20.93
CA GLU A 92 -4.54 -6.75 -20.97
C GLU A 92 -5.25 -6.79 -19.61
N ASN A 93 -4.51 -6.60 -18.51
CA ASN A 93 -5.07 -6.45 -17.16
C ASN A 93 -5.86 -5.14 -16.99
N VAL A 94 -5.77 -4.20 -17.94
CA VAL A 94 -6.59 -2.99 -18.00
C VAL A 94 -7.80 -3.23 -18.90
N SER A 95 -8.69 -4.07 -18.43
CA SER A 95 -9.97 -4.36 -19.09
C SER A 95 -11.04 -4.65 -18.05
N TRP A 96 -12.31 -4.47 -18.41
CA TRP A 96 -13.42 -4.79 -17.50
C TRP A 96 -13.41 -6.23 -17.04
N ASP A 97 -13.14 -7.18 -17.95
CA ASP A 97 -13.13 -8.59 -17.60
C ASP A 97 -11.98 -8.94 -16.64
N ALA A 98 -10.80 -8.34 -16.82
CA ALA A 98 -9.70 -8.50 -15.89
C ALA A 98 -10.02 -7.90 -14.50
N PHE A 99 -10.63 -6.72 -14.45
CA PHE A 99 -11.06 -6.10 -13.18
C PHE A 99 -12.04 -6.97 -12.41
N ARG A 100 -13.04 -7.51 -13.09
CA ARG A 100 -14.00 -8.46 -12.50
C ARG A 100 -13.30 -9.70 -11.97
N LYS A 101 -12.53 -10.37 -12.85
CA LYS A 101 -11.83 -11.62 -12.53
C LYS A 101 -10.88 -11.43 -11.34
N HIS A 102 -10.05 -10.38 -11.36
CA HIS A 102 -9.10 -10.13 -10.29
C HIS A 102 -9.80 -9.77 -8.97
N THR A 103 -10.90 -9.01 -9.02
CA THR A 103 -11.71 -8.70 -7.83
C THR A 103 -12.32 -9.98 -7.24
N GLU A 104 -12.89 -10.87 -8.06
CA GLU A 104 -13.46 -12.14 -7.60
C GLU A 104 -12.38 -13.05 -7.01
N ASN A 105 -11.21 -13.12 -7.64
CA ASN A 105 -10.08 -13.87 -7.11
C ASN A 105 -9.60 -13.32 -5.75
N SER A 106 -9.55 -11.99 -5.58
CA SER A 106 -9.19 -11.37 -4.30
C SER A 106 -10.22 -11.66 -3.21
N LEU A 107 -11.53 -11.59 -3.53
CA LEU A 107 -12.61 -11.98 -2.63
C LEU A 107 -12.45 -13.43 -2.17
N GLN A 108 -12.16 -14.35 -3.09
CA GLN A 108 -11.95 -15.75 -2.78
C GLN A 108 -10.72 -15.98 -1.89
N ARG A 109 -9.58 -15.35 -2.20
CA ARG A 109 -8.34 -15.49 -1.40
C ARG A 109 -8.50 -14.93 0.01
N LEU A 110 -9.17 -13.77 0.14
CA LEU A 110 -9.43 -13.11 1.42
C LEU A 110 -10.58 -13.76 2.21
N GLY A 111 -11.46 -14.53 1.53
CA GLY A 111 -12.65 -15.11 2.15
C GLY A 111 -13.69 -14.06 2.54
N LEU A 112 -13.83 -13.00 1.76
CA LEU A 112 -14.74 -11.87 2.01
C LEU A 112 -15.87 -11.84 0.97
N GLU A 113 -17.06 -11.39 1.38
CA GLU A 113 -18.18 -11.15 0.47
C GLU A 113 -18.03 -9.85 -0.33
N ALA A 114 -17.38 -8.84 0.26
CA ALA A 114 -17.05 -7.56 -0.37
C ALA A 114 -15.72 -7.04 0.17
N LEU A 115 -14.86 -6.52 -0.72
CA LEU A 115 -13.59 -5.90 -0.33
C LEU A 115 -13.86 -4.54 0.34
N ASP A 116 -13.22 -4.27 1.48
CA ASP A 116 -13.43 -3.00 2.21
C ASP A 116 -12.90 -1.80 1.41
N LEU A 117 -11.73 -1.95 0.79
CA LEU A 117 -11.12 -0.98 -0.10
C LEU A 117 -10.33 -1.68 -1.22
N THR A 118 -10.64 -1.31 -2.46
CA THR A 118 -9.87 -1.71 -3.63
C THR A 118 -9.18 -0.50 -4.22
N GLN A 119 -7.88 -0.58 -4.46
CA GLN A 119 -7.08 0.50 -5.01
C GLN A 119 -6.52 0.12 -6.38
N LEU A 120 -6.43 1.06 -7.32
CA LEU A 120 -5.59 0.90 -8.50
C LEU A 120 -4.13 0.98 -8.07
N HIS A 121 -3.31 0.02 -8.51
CA HIS A 121 -1.94 -0.13 -8.05
C HIS A 121 -0.95 0.62 -8.95
N CYS A 122 -0.81 1.91 -8.77
CA CYS A 122 0.08 2.80 -9.53
C CYS A 122 -0.06 2.57 -11.05
N PRO A 123 -1.25 2.75 -11.64
CA PRO A 123 -1.42 2.64 -13.08
C PRO A 123 -0.67 3.77 -13.79
N PRO A 124 -0.28 3.59 -15.06
CA PRO A 124 0.23 4.68 -15.88
C PRO A 124 -0.77 5.85 -15.93
N PHE A 125 -0.27 7.08 -15.93
CA PHE A 125 -1.12 8.27 -15.88
C PHE A 125 -2.12 8.34 -17.06
N GLU A 126 -1.72 7.86 -18.23
CA GLU A 126 -2.60 7.80 -19.41
C GLU A 126 -3.82 6.89 -19.19
N VAL A 127 -3.70 5.82 -18.40
CA VAL A 127 -4.83 4.97 -18.01
C VAL A 127 -5.80 5.74 -17.11
N LEU A 128 -5.28 6.49 -16.14
CA LEU A 128 -6.11 7.34 -15.29
C LEU A 128 -6.85 8.41 -16.10
N LYS A 129 -6.17 9.05 -17.07
CA LYS A 129 -6.76 10.10 -17.91
C LYS A 129 -7.90 9.60 -18.80
N LYS A 130 -7.85 8.34 -19.27
CA LYS A 130 -8.95 7.74 -20.05
C LYS A 130 -10.25 7.64 -19.25
N GLY A 131 -10.15 7.46 -17.93
CA GLY A 131 -11.29 7.48 -17.02
C GLY A 131 -12.06 6.17 -16.89
N GLU A 132 -11.97 5.24 -17.84
CA GLU A 132 -12.72 3.96 -17.86
C GLU A 132 -12.52 3.15 -16.58
N VAL A 133 -11.31 3.14 -16.04
CA VAL A 133 -10.97 2.40 -14.80
C VAL A 133 -11.79 2.89 -13.60
N PHE A 134 -12.15 4.16 -13.53
CA PHE A 134 -13.01 4.70 -12.47
C PHE A 134 -14.46 4.28 -12.65
N GLU A 135 -14.95 4.19 -13.91
CA GLU A 135 -16.27 3.65 -14.18
C GLU A 135 -16.37 2.18 -13.75
N TRP A 136 -15.36 1.38 -14.05
CA TRP A 136 -15.31 -0.03 -13.63
C TRP A 136 -15.30 -0.18 -12.12
N LEU A 137 -14.57 0.66 -11.39
CA LEU A 137 -14.59 0.66 -9.93
C LEU A 137 -15.99 1.04 -9.38
N ARG A 138 -16.68 2.02 -10.01
CA ARG A 138 -18.05 2.36 -9.63
C ARG A 138 -19.03 1.21 -9.90
N LEU A 139 -18.87 0.49 -11.01
CA LEU A 139 -19.65 -0.72 -11.30
C LEU A 139 -19.42 -1.81 -10.27
N LEU A 140 -18.16 -2.14 -9.94
CA LEU A 140 -17.83 -3.12 -8.90
C LEU A 140 -18.43 -2.75 -7.53
N LYS A 141 -18.45 -1.46 -7.21
CA LYS A 141 -19.09 -0.95 -5.98
C LYS A 141 -20.62 -1.08 -6.05
N LYS A 142 -21.23 -0.75 -7.17
CA LYS A 142 -22.68 -0.92 -7.40
C LYS A 142 -23.10 -2.38 -7.31
N ASP A 143 -22.26 -3.30 -7.80
CA ASP A 143 -22.48 -4.75 -7.75
C ASP A 143 -22.18 -5.35 -6.35
N GLY A 144 -21.80 -4.51 -5.37
CA GLY A 144 -21.53 -4.93 -4.00
C GLY A 144 -20.23 -5.74 -3.83
N LYS A 145 -19.38 -5.81 -4.84
CA LYS A 145 -18.10 -6.53 -4.79
C LYS A 145 -17.03 -5.78 -4.00
N ILE A 146 -17.11 -4.45 -4.00
CA ILE A 146 -16.22 -3.57 -3.24
C ILE A 146 -17.04 -2.53 -2.48
N LYS A 147 -16.65 -2.17 -1.26
CA LYS A 147 -17.32 -1.13 -0.46
C LYS A 147 -16.81 0.26 -0.81
N ASN A 148 -15.49 0.38 -1.01
CA ASN A 148 -14.80 1.62 -1.32
C ASN A 148 -13.73 1.39 -2.38
N PHE A 149 -13.36 2.46 -3.09
CA PHE A 149 -12.22 2.41 -3.99
C PHE A 149 -11.30 3.62 -3.82
N GLY A 150 -10.06 3.43 -4.22
CA GLY A 150 -9.00 4.43 -4.19
C GLY A 150 -7.96 4.18 -5.26
N VAL A 151 -6.88 4.95 -5.22
CA VAL A 151 -5.74 4.80 -6.13
C VAL A 151 -4.45 4.92 -5.33
N SER A 152 -3.51 4.00 -5.55
CA SER A 152 -2.11 4.20 -5.21
C SER A 152 -1.45 4.94 -6.36
N VAL A 153 -0.80 6.06 -6.07
CA VAL A 153 -0.18 6.94 -7.06
C VAL A 153 1.31 7.10 -6.79
N GLU A 154 2.06 7.48 -7.81
CA GLU A 154 3.50 7.73 -7.71
C GLU A 154 3.82 9.22 -7.58
N THR A 155 2.99 10.07 -8.17
CA THR A 155 3.22 11.51 -8.23
C THR A 155 2.08 12.31 -7.58
N VAL A 156 2.40 13.54 -7.18
CA VAL A 156 1.40 14.50 -6.68
C VAL A 156 0.41 14.87 -7.79
N GLU A 157 0.87 14.98 -9.04
CA GLU A 157 0.00 15.30 -10.18
C GLU A 157 -1.07 14.24 -10.41
N GLU A 158 -0.68 12.95 -10.40
CA GLU A 158 -1.64 11.83 -10.47
C GLU A 158 -2.64 11.89 -9.31
N GLY A 159 -2.15 12.14 -8.09
CA GLY A 159 -3.00 12.29 -6.91
C GLY A 159 -4.02 13.41 -7.07
N LEU A 160 -3.61 14.59 -7.50
CA LEU A 160 -4.49 15.74 -7.76
C LEU A 160 -5.51 15.45 -8.86
N PHE A 161 -5.11 14.71 -9.89
CA PHE A 161 -6.04 14.24 -10.92
C PHE A 161 -7.09 13.30 -10.33
N CYS A 162 -6.66 12.30 -9.55
CA CYS A 162 -7.56 11.32 -8.91
C CYS A 162 -8.54 11.98 -7.94
N LEU A 163 -8.15 13.02 -7.22
CA LEU A 163 -9.05 13.76 -6.32
C LEU A 163 -10.26 14.40 -7.02
N ARG A 164 -10.25 14.52 -8.35
CA ARG A 164 -11.39 15.03 -9.12
C ARG A 164 -12.41 13.96 -9.49
N GLN A 165 -12.08 12.68 -9.23
CA GLN A 165 -12.96 11.56 -9.57
C GLN A 165 -14.03 11.36 -8.49
N GLU A 166 -15.27 11.22 -8.91
CA GLU A 166 -16.40 10.97 -8.02
C GLU A 166 -16.27 9.59 -7.35
N GLY A 167 -16.59 9.53 -6.06
CA GLY A 167 -16.59 8.29 -5.27
C GLY A 167 -15.24 7.87 -4.73
N MET A 168 -14.17 8.64 -4.96
CA MET A 168 -12.84 8.39 -4.43
C MET A 168 -12.84 8.40 -2.90
N ALA A 169 -12.47 7.28 -2.27
CA ALA A 169 -12.39 7.16 -0.81
C ALA A 169 -10.97 7.39 -0.27
N SER A 170 -9.95 6.99 -1.02
CA SER A 170 -8.56 7.09 -0.57
C SER A 170 -7.57 7.33 -1.71
N LEU A 171 -6.45 7.95 -1.36
CA LEU A 171 -5.21 7.96 -2.13
C LEU A 171 -4.11 7.32 -1.32
N GLN A 172 -3.30 6.48 -1.94
CA GLN A 172 -2.08 5.94 -1.34
C GLN A 172 -0.87 6.53 -2.05
N ILE A 173 0.06 7.13 -1.30
CA ILE A 173 1.24 7.80 -1.86
C ILE A 173 2.45 7.61 -0.95
N ILE A 174 3.65 7.60 -1.54
CA ILE A 174 4.90 7.61 -0.76
C ILE A 174 5.02 8.95 -0.05
N PHE A 175 5.12 8.89 1.28
CA PHE A 175 5.34 10.08 2.10
C PHE A 175 6.23 9.73 3.30
N ASN A 176 7.34 10.40 3.41
CA ASN A 176 8.28 10.28 4.53
C ASN A 176 9.19 11.52 4.56
N ILE A 177 10.10 11.60 5.53
CA ILE A 177 10.97 12.76 5.72
C ILE A 177 11.85 13.10 4.50
N PHE A 178 12.09 12.13 3.60
CA PHE A 178 12.86 12.31 2.37
C PHE A 178 11.97 12.63 1.16
N ARG A 179 10.64 12.46 1.27
CA ARG A 179 9.66 12.70 0.20
C ARG A 179 8.46 13.47 0.74
N GLN A 180 8.61 14.79 0.85
CA GLN A 180 7.63 15.69 1.48
C GLN A 180 6.74 16.46 0.50
N LYS A 181 7.00 16.37 -0.80
CA LYS A 181 6.25 17.09 -1.84
C LYS A 181 4.71 17.02 -1.72
N PRO A 182 4.08 15.93 -1.22
CA PRO A 182 2.64 15.90 -0.99
C PRO A 182 2.11 16.97 -0.02
N ILE A 183 2.96 17.53 0.87
CA ILE A 183 2.56 18.58 1.83
C ILE A 183 2.12 19.85 1.11
N ASP A 184 2.78 20.20 0.00
CA ASP A 184 2.63 21.50 -0.65
C ASP A 184 1.17 21.74 -1.10
N ASP A 185 0.49 20.68 -1.56
CA ASP A 185 -0.82 20.82 -2.18
C ASP A 185 -1.75 19.61 -1.95
N LEU A 186 -1.26 18.38 -2.18
CA LEU A 186 -2.09 17.18 -2.23
C LEU A 186 -2.82 16.90 -0.91
N LEU A 187 -2.13 17.00 0.22
CA LEU A 187 -2.71 16.66 1.53
C LEU A 187 -3.85 17.61 1.91
N ALA A 188 -3.69 18.91 1.63
CA ALA A 188 -4.73 19.92 1.90
C ALA A 188 -5.97 19.68 1.02
N GLN A 189 -5.79 19.40 -0.28
CA GLN A 189 -6.90 19.13 -1.19
C GLN A 189 -7.60 17.81 -0.88
N ALA A 190 -6.86 16.74 -0.55
CA ALA A 190 -7.44 15.48 -0.13
C ALA A 190 -8.34 15.65 1.10
N LYS A 191 -7.86 16.39 2.11
CA LYS A 191 -8.63 16.72 3.32
C LYS A 191 -9.91 17.49 2.97
N ALA A 192 -9.82 18.52 2.13
CA ALA A 192 -10.97 19.34 1.73
C ALA A 192 -12.04 18.51 1.00
N LYS A 193 -11.64 17.48 0.26
CA LYS A 193 -12.54 16.57 -0.48
C LYS A 193 -12.99 15.34 0.33
N GLY A 194 -12.51 15.20 1.57
CA GLY A 194 -12.81 14.04 2.41
C GLY A 194 -12.22 12.73 1.88
N VAL A 195 -11.11 12.80 1.13
CA VAL A 195 -10.38 11.63 0.65
C VAL A 195 -9.29 11.26 1.65
N GLY A 196 -9.29 10.01 2.12
CA GLY A 196 -8.29 9.51 3.07
C GLY A 196 -6.92 9.34 2.41
N ILE A 197 -5.86 9.69 3.15
CA ILE A 197 -4.49 9.45 2.69
C ILE A 197 -3.93 8.22 3.40
N ILE A 198 -3.48 7.26 2.60
CA ILE A 198 -2.72 6.09 3.06
C ILE A 198 -1.25 6.33 2.69
N VAL A 199 -0.41 6.42 3.71
CA VAL A 199 1.02 6.60 3.50
C VAL A 199 1.68 5.24 3.30
N ARG A 200 2.37 5.06 2.17
CA ARG A 200 3.23 3.91 1.94
C ARG A 200 4.71 4.29 2.10
N LEU A 201 5.52 3.32 2.47
CA LEU A 201 6.96 3.47 2.71
C LEU A 201 7.33 4.59 3.69
N PRO A 202 6.64 4.70 4.84
CA PRO A 202 6.92 5.76 5.82
C PRO A 202 8.35 5.67 6.39
N LEU A 203 8.95 4.47 6.38
CA LEU A 203 10.32 4.23 6.86
C LEU A 203 11.37 4.19 5.74
N ALA A 204 11.04 4.63 4.50
CA ALA A 204 11.97 4.67 3.37
C ALA A 204 12.72 3.33 3.19
N SER A 205 11.97 2.23 3.03
CA SER A 205 12.50 0.86 2.91
C SER A 205 13.40 0.42 4.06
N GLY A 206 13.16 0.98 5.27
CA GLY A 206 13.87 0.66 6.50
C GLY A 206 15.03 1.60 6.83
N LEU A 207 15.40 2.57 5.98
CA LEU A 207 16.42 3.58 6.32
C LEU A 207 16.08 4.30 7.63
N LEU A 208 14.83 4.74 7.78
CA LEU A 208 14.36 5.48 8.95
C LEU A 208 14.14 4.62 10.19
N ALA A 209 14.35 3.30 10.11
CA ALA A 209 14.48 2.45 11.29
C ALA A 209 15.86 2.56 11.96
N GLY A 210 16.82 3.28 11.33
CA GLY A 210 18.13 3.57 11.89
C GLY A 210 19.04 2.37 12.12
N LYS A 211 18.74 1.21 11.50
CA LYS A 211 19.45 -0.06 11.71
C LYS A 211 20.53 -0.35 10.67
N TYR A 212 20.49 0.33 9.52
CA TYR A 212 21.41 0.04 8.42
C TYR A 212 22.76 0.75 8.61
N LYS A 213 23.79 0.05 8.14
CA LYS A 213 25.14 0.58 7.96
C LYS A 213 25.47 0.60 6.47
N LYS A 214 26.50 1.32 6.05
CA LYS A 214 26.91 1.40 4.63
C LYS A 214 27.20 0.03 4.02
N GLU A 215 27.70 -0.89 4.84
CA GLU A 215 28.05 -2.26 4.46
C GLU A 215 26.86 -3.23 4.48
N THR A 216 25.67 -2.79 4.89
CA THR A 216 24.49 -3.65 4.94
C THR A 216 24.17 -4.18 3.54
N GLN A 217 24.05 -5.50 3.43
CA GLN A 217 23.68 -6.20 2.21
C GLN A 217 22.26 -6.77 2.32
N PHE A 218 21.60 -6.87 1.19
CA PHE A 218 20.28 -7.48 1.06
C PHE A 218 20.35 -8.67 0.13
N ALA A 219 19.46 -9.65 0.30
CA ALA A 219 19.42 -10.83 -0.54
C ALA A 219 19.16 -10.45 -2.02
N PRO A 220 19.63 -11.25 -3.00
CA PRO A 220 19.42 -10.94 -4.43
C PRO A 220 17.95 -10.78 -4.84
N GLN A 221 17.04 -11.56 -4.22
CA GLN A 221 15.61 -11.51 -4.45
C GLN A 221 14.88 -10.36 -3.71
N ASP A 222 15.59 -9.62 -2.88
CA ASP A 222 15.04 -8.48 -2.15
C ASP A 222 14.98 -7.25 -3.08
N HIS A 223 13.86 -6.54 -3.11
CA HIS A 223 13.70 -5.36 -3.95
C HIS A 223 14.75 -4.27 -3.67
N ARG A 224 15.30 -4.22 -2.47
CA ARG A 224 16.40 -3.30 -2.11
C ARG A 224 17.72 -3.63 -2.82
N THR A 225 17.80 -4.81 -3.44
CA THR A 225 18.89 -5.22 -4.34
C THR A 225 18.51 -5.02 -5.80
N TYR A 226 17.43 -5.68 -6.28
CA TYR A 226 17.10 -5.71 -7.71
C TYR A 226 16.42 -4.43 -8.22
N ASN A 227 15.86 -3.60 -7.35
CA ASN A 227 15.25 -2.31 -7.70
C ASN A 227 15.96 -1.12 -7.05
N ARG A 228 17.24 -1.26 -6.71
CA ARG A 228 17.98 -0.21 -5.99
C ARG A 228 17.92 1.15 -6.68
N ASP A 229 18.02 1.18 -8.00
CA ASP A 229 18.06 2.37 -8.82
C ASP A 229 16.83 2.46 -9.75
N GLY A 230 15.75 1.75 -9.41
CA GLY A 230 14.48 1.80 -10.16
C GLY A 230 14.46 0.92 -11.42
N GLN A 231 15.21 -0.19 -11.44
CA GLN A 231 15.30 -1.07 -12.60
C GLN A 231 14.01 -1.82 -12.92
N ALA A 232 13.19 -2.10 -11.91
CA ALA A 232 11.96 -2.88 -12.06
C ALA A 232 10.68 -2.05 -11.91
N PHE A 233 10.70 -1.05 -11.01
CA PHE A 233 9.56 -0.16 -10.74
C PHE A 233 10.07 1.17 -10.17
N ASN A 234 9.18 2.10 -9.80
CA ASN A 234 9.55 3.45 -9.38
C ASN A 234 10.66 3.46 -8.34
N VAL A 235 11.76 4.18 -8.64
CA VAL A 235 12.92 4.29 -7.75
C VAL A 235 12.57 4.79 -6.34
N GLY A 236 11.51 5.59 -6.22
CA GLY A 236 11.03 6.09 -4.93
C GLY A 236 10.57 5.01 -3.97
N GLU A 237 10.27 3.80 -4.47
CA GLU A 237 9.90 2.66 -3.66
C GLU A 237 11.10 2.03 -2.94
N THR A 238 12.31 2.31 -3.42
CA THR A 238 13.55 1.85 -2.79
C THR A 238 14.30 3.03 -2.21
N PHE A 239 14.44 3.05 -0.89
CA PHE A 239 15.15 4.09 -0.13
C PHE A 239 14.68 5.54 -0.42
N ALA A 240 13.42 5.72 -0.79
CA ALA A 240 12.85 7.01 -1.21
C ALA A 240 13.52 7.61 -2.46
N GLY A 241 14.23 6.80 -3.25
CA GLY A 241 15.01 7.24 -4.42
C GLY A 241 16.38 7.82 -4.08
N LEU A 242 16.85 7.64 -2.85
CA LEU A 242 18.19 8.07 -2.43
C LEU A 242 19.22 6.97 -2.71
N PRO A 243 20.45 7.33 -3.09
CA PRO A 243 21.59 6.41 -3.03
C PRO A 243 21.70 5.83 -1.61
N PHE A 244 21.88 4.52 -1.47
CA PHE A 244 21.81 3.83 -0.18
C PHE A 244 22.72 4.41 0.91
N GLU A 245 24.01 4.63 0.57
CA GLU A 245 24.98 5.20 1.53
C GLU A 245 24.57 6.61 1.98
N LYS A 246 24.04 7.41 1.06
CA LYS A 246 23.51 8.75 1.40
C LYS A 246 22.30 8.67 2.31
N GLY A 247 21.42 7.71 2.04
CA GLY A 247 20.26 7.44 2.90
C GLY A 247 20.67 7.06 4.32
N VAL A 248 21.69 6.20 4.47
CA VAL A 248 22.25 5.83 5.80
C VAL A 248 22.84 7.04 6.51
N GLU A 249 23.67 7.85 5.82
CA GLU A 249 24.23 9.09 6.38
C GLU A 249 23.14 10.03 6.90
N LEU A 250 22.08 10.24 6.11
CA LEU A 250 20.98 11.12 6.49
C LEU A 250 20.18 10.54 7.67
N ALA A 251 19.93 9.24 7.70
CA ALA A 251 19.28 8.58 8.83
C ALA A 251 20.08 8.73 10.12
N ASP A 252 21.41 8.61 10.05
CA ASP A 252 22.29 8.81 11.20
C ASP A 252 22.25 10.26 11.72
N LYS A 253 22.23 11.25 10.81
CA LYS A 253 22.04 12.65 11.21
C LYS A 253 20.70 12.90 11.90
N LEU A 254 19.64 12.24 11.44
CA LEU A 254 18.31 12.35 12.05
C LEU A 254 18.28 11.81 13.49
N LYS A 255 19.09 10.79 13.82
CA LYS A 255 19.19 10.25 15.20
C LYS A 255 19.53 11.32 16.22
N ALA A 256 20.40 12.27 15.85
CA ALA A 256 20.76 13.39 16.73
C ALA A 256 19.64 14.41 16.96
N MET A 257 18.58 14.38 16.13
CA MET A 257 17.43 15.27 16.21
C MET A 257 16.23 14.64 16.93
N VAL A 258 16.31 13.36 17.26
CA VAL A 258 15.21 12.65 17.94
C VAL A 258 15.08 13.14 19.37
N PRO A 259 13.88 13.56 19.84
CA PRO A 259 13.67 13.97 21.22
C PRO A 259 13.99 12.87 22.23
N ALA A 260 14.39 13.25 23.44
CA ALA A 260 14.64 12.29 24.50
C ALA A 260 13.42 11.40 24.78
N GLY A 261 13.66 10.09 24.90
CA GLY A 261 12.60 9.08 25.12
C GLY A 261 11.88 8.60 23.85
N MET A 262 12.30 9.06 22.67
CA MET A 262 11.82 8.58 21.37
C MET A 262 12.90 7.83 20.60
N THR A 263 12.49 7.08 19.60
CA THR A 263 13.39 6.43 18.63
C THR A 263 13.18 7.02 17.23
N LEU A 264 14.21 6.91 16.40
CA LEU A 264 14.08 7.25 14.98
C LEU A 264 13.07 6.32 14.33
#